data_940f8abcd3d1b4af488cd7c741c026b9
#
_entry.id   940f8abcd3d1b4af488cd7c741c026b9
#
_cell.length_a   1.000
_cell.length_b   1.000
_cell.length_c   1.000
_cell.angle_alpha   90.00
_cell.angle_beta   90.00
_cell.angle_gamma   90.00
#
_symmetry.space_group_name_H-M   'P 1'
#
loop_
_entity.id
_entity.type
_entity.pdbx_description
1 polymer ?
#
loop_
_entity_poly.entity_id
_entity_poly.type
_entity_poly.pdbx_seq_one_letter_code
_entity_poly.pdbx_strand_id
1 'polypeptide(L)'
;MKKYLLILPLLFSSGKVFSQETAVRTQQTSTNYHKAEFPGGNEAFQKEFMNMVHAYIDIALYAIQGKVTFIFNIDTKGKIDRIDVVPKFKDNEMFIDDMKYAVKKVKGKWSPATQNGIPVDSKFVMKVNFSHDVYDVD
;
A
#
# COMPACT_ATOMS: atom_id res chain seq x y z
N MET A 1 5.54 34.91 89.07
CA MET A 1 5.96 33.87 88.09
C MET A 1 5.10 33.98 86.87
N LYS A 2 5.61 34.57 85.83
CA LYS A 2 4.92 34.74 84.52
C LYS A 2 5.32 33.57 83.62
N LYS A 3 4.38 32.67 83.38
CA LYS A 3 4.58 31.58 82.40
C LYS A 3 4.26 32.13 80.98
N TYR A 4 5.27 32.28 80.17
CA TYR A 4 5.10 32.64 78.77
C TYR A 4 4.81 31.35 78.00
N LEU A 5 3.59 31.27 77.48
CA LEU A 5 3.18 30.19 76.57
C LEU A 5 3.63 30.59 75.17
N LEU A 6 4.68 29.95 74.67
CA LEU A 6 5.16 30.12 73.33
C LEU A 6 4.22 29.32 72.38
N ILE A 7 3.35 30.05 71.66
CA ILE A 7 2.54 29.45 70.60
C ILE A 7 3.38 29.47 69.35
N LEU A 8 3.81 28.30 68.92
CA LEU A 8 4.54 28.10 67.67
C LEU A 8 3.52 28.06 66.52
N PRO A 9 3.56 28.93 65.50
CA PRO A 9 2.66 28.79 64.35
C PRO A 9 3.13 27.65 63.47
N LEU A 10 2.21 26.67 63.31
CA LEU A 10 2.40 25.58 62.37
C LEU A 10 2.22 26.12 60.94
N LEU A 11 3.35 26.32 60.25
CA LEU A 11 3.35 26.65 58.83
C LEU A 11 2.87 25.46 58.03
N PHE A 12 1.62 25.48 57.64
CA PHE A 12 1.08 24.56 56.61
C PHE A 12 1.67 24.92 55.28
N SER A 13 2.77 24.28 54.92
CA SER A 13 3.32 24.33 53.58
C SER A 13 2.40 23.50 52.66
N SER A 14 1.48 24.17 51.97
CA SER A 14 0.73 23.57 50.89
C SER A 14 1.66 23.30 49.72
N GLY A 15 2.30 22.13 49.75
CA GLY A 15 3.01 21.61 48.58
C GLY A 15 2.06 21.41 47.45
N LYS A 16 2.06 22.34 46.48
CA LYS A 16 1.45 22.09 45.17
C LYS A 16 2.28 20.98 44.51
N VAL A 17 1.71 19.78 44.51
CA VAL A 17 2.22 18.70 43.69
C VAL A 17 1.97 19.15 42.24
N PHE A 18 3.02 19.65 41.60
CA PHE A 18 3.00 19.89 40.17
C PHE A 18 3.13 18.50 39.51
N SER A 19 1.95 17.92 39.21
CA SER A 19 1.91 16.75 38.34
C SER A 19 2.42 17.23 36.97
N GLN A 20 3.67 16.95 36.66
CA GLN A 20 4.18 17.03 35.30
C GLN A 20 3.52 15.90 34.53
N GLU A 21 2.38 16.23 33.93
CA GLU A 21 1.82 15.45 32.86
C GLU A 21 2.85 15.46 31.73
N THR A 22 3.64 14.40 31.69
CA THR A 22 4.54 14.13 30.56
C THR A 22 3.64 13.90 29.37
N ALA A 23 3.31 14.97 28.65
CA ALA A 23 2.72 14.86 27.33
C ALA A 23 3.70 14.04 26.49
N VAL A 24 3.42 12.74 26.36
CA VAL A 24 4.02 11.90 25.34
C VAL A 24 3.62 12.55 24.01
N ARG A 25 4.46 13.45 23.52
CA ARG A 25 4.40 13.88 22.14
C ARG A 25 4.63 12.62 21.32
N THR A 26 3.55 11.96 20.94
CA THR A 26 3.56 11.07 19.81
C THR A 26 4.00 11.93 18.64
N GLN A 27 5.30 11.89 18.34
CA GLN A 27 5.78 12.40 17.07
C GLN A 27 5.10 11.54 16.03
N GLN A 28 3.99 12.05 15.48
CA GLN A 28 3.52 11.61 14.19
C GLN A 28 4.66 11.93 13.22
N THR A 29 5.51 10.94 13.02
CA THR A 29 6.43 10.94 11.89
C THR A 29 5.51 10.88 10.68
N SER A 30 5.18 12.03 10.12
CA SER A 30 4.52 12.10 8.82
C SER A 30 5.51 11.50 7.84
N THR A 31 5.37 10.20 7.61
CA THR A 31 6.14 9.52 6.57
C THR A 31 5.70 10.13 5.25
N ASN A 32 6.57 10.87 4.62
CA ASN A 32 6.34 11.48 3.32
C ASN A 32 6.39 10.36 2.25
N TYR A 33 5.31 9.59 2.18
CA TYR A 33 5.15 8.48 1.24
C TYR A 33 4.33 8.94 0.04
N HIS A 34 4.89 8.77 -1.14
CA HIS A 34 4.21 8.95 -2.42
C HIS A 34 4.02 7.59 -3.09
N LYS A 35 2.80 7.33 -3.53
CA LYS A 35 2.47 6.09 -4.24
C LYS A 35 3.16 6.04 -5.60
N ALA A 36 3.37 4.82 -6.11
CA ALA A 36 3.72 4.64 -7.51
C ALA A 36 2.57 5.12 -8.41
N GLU A 37 2.92 5.75 -9.53
CA GLU A 37 1.95 6.30 -10.47
C GLU A 37 2.25 5.85 -11.90
N PHE A 38 1.19 5.49 -12.62
CA PHE A 38 1.25 5.22 -14.06
C PHE A 38 0.74 6.45 -14.84
N PRO A 39 1.29 6.76 -16.02
CA PRO A 39 0.77 7.82 -16.86
C PRO A 39 -0.72 7.63 -17.16
N GLY A 40 -1.55 8.60 -16.78
CA GLY A 40 -3.00 8.51 -16.88
C GLY A 40 -3.68 7.79 -15.69
N GLY A 41 -2.91 7.36 -14.69
CA GLY A 41 -3.42 6.75 -13.47
C GLY A 41 -3.60 5.23 -13.54
N ASN A 42 -4.12 4.67 -12.46
CA ASN A 42 -4.31 3.22 -12.33
C ASN A 42 -5.24 2.64 -13.39
N GLU A 43 -6.32 3.35 -13.69
CA GLU A 43 -7.30 2.92 -14.71
C GLU A 43 -6.67 2.84 -16.11
N ALA A 44 -5.77 3.76 -16.43
CA ALA A 44 -5.05 3.72 -17.70
C ALA A 44 -4.15 2.47 -17.78
N PHE A 45 -3.45 2.13 -16.70
CA PHE A 45 -2.68 0.89 -16.65
C PHE A 45 -3.57 -0.34 -16.80
N GLN A 46 -4.67 -0.41 -16.06
CA GLN A 46 -5.60 -1.54 -16.11
C GLN A 46 -6.12 -1.76 -17.52
N LYS A 47 -6.55 -0.70 -18.18
CA LYS A 47 -7.04 -0.75 -19.57
C LYS A 47 -5.97 -1.24 -20.53
N GLU A 48 -4.78 -0.65 -20.49
CA GLU A 48 -3.66 -1.03 -21.36
C GLU A 48 -3.24 -2.48 -21.12
N PHE A 49 -3.12 -2.89 -19.86
CA PHE A 49 -2.76 -4.26 -19.52
C PHE A 49 -3.80 -5.25 -20.07
N MET A 50 -5.08 -5.01 -19.83
CA MET A 50 -6.14 -5.90 -20.34
C MET A 50 -6.19 -5.91 -21.87
N ASN A 51 -5.94 -4.80 -22.54
CA ASN A 51 -5.82 -4.76 -23.98
C ASN A 51 -4.67 -5.66 -24.47
N MET A 52 -3.52 -5.65 -23.78
CA MET A 52 -2.40 -6.50 -24.14
C MET A 52 -2.69 -7.98 -23.84
N VAL A 53 -3.37 -8.26 -22.74
CA VAL A 53 -3.84 -9.63 -22.44
C VAL A 53 -4.73 -10.14 -23.56
N HIS A 54 -5.75 -9.40 -23.96
CA HIS A 54 -6.65 -9.80 -25.06
C HIS A 54 -5.95 -9.92 -26.42
N ALA A 55 -4.94 -9.09 -26.66
CA ALA A 55 -4.24 -9.10 -27.94
C ALA A 55 -3.27 -10.26 -28.11
N TYR A 56 -2.69 -10.75 -27.01
CA TYR A 56 -1.58 -11.69 -27.04
C TYR A 56 -1.80 -13.01 -26.33
N ILE A 57 -2.81 -13.10 -25.43
CA ILE A 57 -2.99 -14.27 -24.57
C ILE A 57 -4.36 -14.91 -24.86
N ASP A 58 -4.36 -16.21 -25.06
CA ASP A 58 -5.60 -16.97 -25.14
C ASP A 58 -6.06 -17.38 -23.72
N ILE A 59 -6.85 -16.50 -23.12
CA ILE A 59 -7.36 -16.68 -21.74
C ILE A 59 -8.24 -17.95 -21.63
N ALA A 60 -8.87 -18.37 -22.72
CA ALA A 60 -9.73 -19.56 -22.70
C ALA A 60 -8.95 -20.83 -22.35
N LEU A 61 -7.66 -20.88 -22.65
CA LEU A 61 -6.79 -22.02 -22.28
C LEU A 61 -6.72 -22.27 -20.78
N TYR A 62 -6.90 -21.24 -19.97
CA TYR A 62 -6.80 -21.33 -18.52
C TYR A 62 -8.12 -21.68 -17.84
N ALA A 63 -9.23 -21.63 -18.56
CA ALA A 63 -10.57 -21.89 -18.04
C ALA A 63 -10.89 -21.15 -16.73
N ILE A 64 -10.37 -19.91 -16.59
CA ILE A 64 -10.53 -19.09 -15.40
C ILE A 64 -11.95 -18.53 -15.37
N GLN A 65 -12.60 -18.64 -14.22
CA GLN A 65 -13.93 -18.09 -13.97
C GLN A 65 -13.96 -17.35 -12.65
N GLY A 66 -14.68 -16.25 -12.63
CA GLY A 66 -14.89 -15.46 -11.42
C GLY A 66 -13.79 -14.43 -11.18
N LYS A 67 -13.72 -13.95 -9.95
CA LYS A 67 -12.81 -12.86 -9.58
C LYS A 67 -11.40 -13.35 -9.34
N VAL A 68 -10.45 -12.72 -10.01
CA VAL A 68 -9.01 -12.94 -9.86
C VAL A 68 -8.36 -11.63 -9.44
N THR A 69 -7.54 -11.69 -8.42
CA THR A 69 -6.76 -10.54 -7.95
C THR A 69 -5.33 -10.67 -8.44
N PHE A 70 -4.88 -9.68 -9.19
CA PHE A 70 -3.49 -9.50 -9.59
C PHE A 70 -2.78 -8.62 -8.58
N ILE A 71 -1.60 -9.00 -8.18
CA ILE A 71 -0.71 -8.22 -7.32
C ILE A 71 0.59 -7.99 -8.07
N PHE A 72 0.78 -6.77 -8.55
CA PHE A 72 1.98 -6.36 -9.27
C PHE A 72 2.97 -5.74 -8.29
N ASN A 73 4.21 -6.22 -8.29
CA ASN A 73 5.29 -5.54 -7.58
C ASN A 73 5.95 -4.53 -8.53
N ILE A 74 5.99 -3.27 -8.11
CA ILE A 74 6.64 -2.18 -8.83
C ILE A 74 7.94 -1.87 -8.12
N ASP A 75 9.05 -2.10 -8.80
CA ASP A 75 10.38 -1.91 -8.24
C ASP A 75 10.79 -0.42 -8.15
N THR A 76 11.95 -0.17 -7.58
CA THR A 76 12.51 1.19 -7.40
C THR A 76 12.81 1.92 -8.72
N LYS A 77 12.77 1.22 -9.84
CA LYS A 77 12.96 1.77 -11.19
C LYS A 77 11.63 1.97 -11.94
N GLY A 78 10.50 1.65 -11.31
CA GLY A 78 9.18 1.72 -11.92
C GLY A 78 8.87 0.55 -12.86
N LYS A 79 9.57 -0.59 -12.72
CA LYS A 79 9.27 -1.82 -13.47
C LYS A 79 8.42 -2.76 -12.65
N ILE A 80 7.53 -3.46 -13.31
CA ILE A 80 6.85 -4.61 -12.71
C ILE A 80 7.78 -5.80 -12.83
N ASP A 81 8.35 -6.24 -11.70
CA ASP A 81 9.31 -7.34 -11.62
C ASP A 81 8.67 -8.66 -11.14
N ARG A 82 7.51 -8.60 -10.49
CA ARG A 82 6.77 -9.77 -10.03
C ARG A 82 5.27 -9.56 -10.17
N ILE A 83 4.59 -10.65 -10.51
CA ILE A 83 3.13 -10.73 -10.55
C ILE A 83 2.72 -11.93 -9.72
N ASP A 84 1.84 -11.70 -8.74
CA ASP A 84 1.17 -12.76 -8.00
C ASP A 84 -0.32 -12.75 -8.36
N VAL A 85 -0.97 -13.91 -8.31
CA VAL A 85 -2.38 -14.09 -8.65
C VAL A 85 -3.09 -14.85 -7.54
N VAL A 86 -4.27 -14.37 -7.15
CA VAL A 86 -5.09 -14.95 -6.08
C VAL A 86 -6.55 -15.05 -6.57
N PRO A 87 -7.21 -16.22 -6.43
CA PRO A 87 -6.70 -17.50 -5.97
C PRO A 87 -5.72 -18.12 -6.95
N LYS A 88 -4.89 -19.06 -6.49
CA LYS A 88 -4.08 -19.89 -7.37
C LYS A 88 -4.98 -20.94 -8.04
N PHE A 89 -4.70 -21.24 -9.30
CA PHE A 89 -5.44 -22.25 -10.09
C PHE A 89 -4.47 -23.16 -10.84
N LYS A 90 -5.01 -24.15 -11.56
CA LYS A 90 -4.21 -25.04 -12.39
C LYS A 90 -3.45 -24.21 -13.45
N ASP A 91 -2.19 -24.59 -13.72
CA ASP A 91 -1.32 -23.89 -14.66
C ASP A 91 -1.04 -22.40 -14.30
N ASN A 92 -1.13 -22.07 -13.01
CA ASN A 92 -0.94 -20.72 -12.50
C ASN A 92 0.41 -20.11 -12.87
N GLU A 93 1.49 -20.89 -12.90
CA GLU A 93 2.83 -20.42 -13.27
C GLU A 93 2.88 -20.00 -14.74
N MET A 94 2.33 -20.82 -15.64
CA MET A 94 2.24 -20.48 -17.06
C MET A 94 1.39 -19.23 -17.29
N PHE A 95 0.27 -19.12 -16.58
CA PHE A 95 -0.56 -17.92 -16.63
C PHE A 95 0.21 -16.67 -16.17
N ILE A 96 0.97 -16.76 -15.08
CA ILE A 96 1.80 -15.64 -14.60
C ILE A 96 2.85 -15.24 -15.63
N ASP A 97 3.48 -16.19 -16.29
CA ASP A 97 4.47 -15.90 -17.34
C ASP A 97 3.84 -15.20 -18.56
N ASP A 98 2.64 -15.62 -18.95
CA ASP A 98 1.86 -14.93 -19.98
C ASP A 98 1.47 -13.51 -19.54
N MET A 99 1.09 -13.32 -18.28
CA MET A 99 0.80 -11.99 -17.75
C MET A 99 2.04 -11.09 -17.73
N LYS A 100 3.20 -11.64 -17.41
CA LYS A 100 4.49 -10.91 -17.51
C LYS A 100 4.79 -10.51 -18.97
N TYR A 101 4.47 -11.38 -19.91
CA TYR A 101 4.61 -11.06 -21.33
C TYR A 101 3.70 -9.90 -21.73
N ALA A 102 2.43 -9.95 -21.34
CA ALA A 102 1.46 -8.87 -21.58
C ALA A 102 1.93 -7.54 -20.96
N VAL A 103 2.42 -7.56 -19.72
CA VAL A 103 2.98 -6.37 -19.04
C VAL A 103 4.10 -5.72 -19.85
N LYS A 104 4.99 -6.52 -20.46
CA LYS A 104 6.11 -6.00 -21.28
C LYS A 104 5.61 -5.27 -22.54
N LYS A 105 4.39 -5.53 -22.97
CA LYS A 105 3.78 -4.88 -24.13
C LYS A 105 3.03 -3.59 -23.78
N VAL A 106 2.74 -3.37 -22.51
CA VAL A 106 2.10 -2.13 -22.04
C VAL A 106 3.01 -0.94 -22.35
N LYS A 107 2.45 0.05 -23.02
CA LYS A 107 3.13 1.31 -23.28
C LYS A 107 3.00 2.23 -22.07
N GLY A 108 4.10 2.78 -21.64
CA GLY A 108 4.16 3.63 -20.46
C GLY A 108 5.02 2.99 -19.37
N LYS A 109 5.45 3.84 -18.45
CA LYS A 109 6.32 3.44 -17.34
C LYS A 109 5.79 4.01 -16.05
N TRP A 110 5.75 3.18 -15.02
CA TRP A 110 5.44 3.65 -13.68
C TRP A 110 6.53 4.58 -13.15
N SER A 111 6.10 5.64 -12.47
CA SER A 111 6.98 6.32 -11.52
C SER A 111 6.98 5.51 -10.23
N PRO A 112 8.15 5.13 -9.67
CA PRO A 112 8.19 4.30 -8.48
C PRO A 112 7.60 5.04 -7.28
N ALA A 113 7.13 4.29 -6.29
CA ALA A 113 6.80 4.84 -4.99
C ALA A 113 8.06 5.43 -4.34
N THR A 114 7.89 6.46 -3.53
CA THR A 114 8.98 7.05 -2.77
C THR A 114 8.60 7.17 -1.30
N GLN A 115 9.60 7.01 -0.44
CA GLN A 115 9.51 7.31 0.97
C GLN A 115 10.59 8.33 1.33
N ASN A 116 10.18 9.49 1.82
CA ASN A 116 11.10 10.62 2.08
C ASN A 116 11.97 10.96 0.85
N GLY A 117 11.39 10.89 -0.35
CA GLY A 117 12.06 11.15 -1.62
C GLY A 117 12.92 10.00 -2.17
N ILE A 118 13.05 8.90 -1.45
CA ILE A 118 13.85 7.73 -1.85
C ILE A 118 12.91 6.70 -2.51
N PRO A 119 13.20 6.22 -3.73
CA PRO A 119 12.43 5.17 -4.38
C PRO A 119 12.38 3.89 -3.55
N VAL A 120 11.17 3.33 -3.42
CA VAL A 120 10.92 2.07 -2.71
C VAL A 120 10.05 1.16 -3.54
N ASP A 121 10.17 -0.15 -3.30
CA ASP A 121 9.26 -1.14 -3.87
C ASP A 121 7.83 -0.90 -3.37
N SER A 122 6.86 -1.14 -4.23
CA SER A 122 5.46 -1.00 -3.88
C SER A 122 4.61 -2.03 -4.61
N LYS A 123 3.36 -2.16 -4.19
CA LYS A 123 2.41 -3.08 -4.81
C LYS A 123 1.24 -2.32 -5.40
N PHE A 124 0.86 -2.73 -6.60
CA PHE A 124 -0.41 -2.36 -7.21
C PHE A 124 -1.32 -3.57 -7.27
N VAL A 125 -2.54 -3.43 -6.80
CA VAL A 125 -3.53 -4.51 -6.75
C VAL A 125 -4.66 -4.20 -7.71
N MET A 126 -4.98 -5.15 -8.58
CA MET A 126 -6.05 -5.07 -9.54
C MET A 126 -6.95 -6.31 -9.45
N LYS A 127 -8.25 -6.11 -9.45
CA LYS A 127 -9.24 -7.19 -9.48
C LYS A 127 -9.88 -7.26 -10.86
N VAL A 128 -9.94 -8.48 -11.42
CA VAL A 128 -10.58 -8.74 -12.70
C VAL A 128 -11.61 -9.84 -12.53
N ASN A 129 -12.78 -9.64 -13.07
CA ASN A 129 -13.81 -10.67 -13.12
C ASN A 129 -13.80 -11.34 -14.49
N PHE A 130 -13.36 -12.60 -14.53
CA PHE A 130 -13.39 -13.42 -15.74
C PHE A 130 -14.75 -14.14 -15.80
N SER A 131 -15.68 -13.56 -16.53
CA SER A 131 -16.95 -14.22 -16.88
C SER A 131 -16.92 -14.63 -18.35
N HIS A 132 -17.79 -15.57 -18.72
CA HIS A 132 -17.78 -16.15 -20.07
C HIS A 132 -17.96 -15.13 -21.21
N ASP A 133 -18.48 -13.94 -20.93
CA ASP A 133 -18.87 -12.98 -21.98
C ASP A 133 -18.28 -11.58 -21.84
N VAL A 134 -17.75 -11.19 -20.68
CA VAL A 134 -17.22 -9.82 -20.44
C VAL A 134 -16.16 -9.84 -19.36
N TYR A 135 -15.03 -9.18 -19.64
CA TYR A 135 -13.98 -8.94 -18.64
C TYR A 135 -14.16 -7.54 -18.07
N ASP A 136 -14.73 -7.44 -16.88
CA ASP A 136 -14.87 -6.19 -16.15
C ASP A 136 -13.74 -6.03 -15.14
N VAL A 137 -13.21 -4.83 -15.08
CA VAL A 137 -12.20 -4.42 -14.08
C VAL A 137 -12.91 -3.55 -13.05
N ASP A 138 -12.91 -3.99 -11.80
CA ASP A 138 -13.49 -3.28 -10.65
C ASP A 138 -12.53 -2.25 -10.07
#